data_005de107c66a1e17b637caec09db743f
#
_entry.id   005de107c66a1e17b637caec09db743f
#
_cell.length_a   1.000
_cell.length_b   1.000
_cell.length_c   1.000
_cell.angle_alpha   90.00
_cell.angle_beta   90.00
_cell.angle_gamma   90.00
#
_symmetry.space_group_name_H-M   'P 1'
#
loop_
_entity.id
_entity.type
_entity.pdbx_description
1 polymer ?
#
loop_
_entity_poly.entity_id
_entity_poly.type
_entity_poly.pdbx_seq_one_letter_code
_entity_poly.pdbx_strand_id
1 'polypeptide(L)'
;MEYCPFCGTRLEHRYHEEEKREIPFCPACGDWRFPRYNAAVVMVILNEAGDRMLLVKQNHEERYYLVAGYIDEGETAEHAVVREIREETGLRVTGCRYSHSHYYEPSNTLMFCYVVTVAEGAFVPNEEVDDAAWFDPGTVMEESVPKHSLAIELLTEAGY
;
A
#
# COMPACT_ATOMS: atom_id res chain seq x y z
N MET A 1 5.89 19.97 6.25
CA MET A 1 7.22 20.25 5.60
C MET A 1 7.64 21.65 5.98
N GLU A 2 8.78 21.80 6.66
CA GLU A 2 9.28 23.13 7.12
C GLU A 2 10.36 23.71 6.21
N TYR A 3 11.07 22.86 5.47
CA TYR A 3 12.18 23.26 4.62
C TYR A 3 11.97 22.79 3.18
N CYS A 4 12.48 23.56 2.25
CA CYS A 4 12.42 23.24 0.82
C CYS A 4 13.26 21.98 0.51
N PRO A 5 12.69 20.94 -0.10
CA PRO A 5 13.42 19.70 -0.39
C PRO A 5 14.48 19.86 -1.50
N PHE A 6 14.48 21.00 -2.21
CA PHE A 6 15.43 21.25 -3.31
C PHE A 6 16.61 22.12 -2.89
N CYS A 7 16.42 23.09 -2.00
CA CYS A 7 17.47 24.05 -1.65
C CYS A 7 17.68 24.21 -0.14
N GLY A 8 16.91 23.52 0.71
CA GLY A 8 17.04 23.59 2.17
C GLY A 8 16.54 24.90 2.82
N THR A 9 16.06 25.88 2.04
CA THR A 9 15.54 27.15 2.60
C THR A 9 14.26 26.89 3.38
N ARG A 10 14.10 27.57 4.52
CA ARG A 10 12.88 27.52 5.30
C ARG A 10 11.69 28.02 4.48
N LEU A 11 10.60 27.28 4.48
CA LEU A 11 9.38 27.61 3.74
C LEU A 11 8.55 28.66 4.51
N GLU A 12 7.87 29.51 3.76
CA GLU A 12 6.87 30.45 4.25
C GLU A 12 5.48 29.95 3.85
N HIS A 13 4.48 30.10 4.71
CA HIS A 13 3.10 29.87 4.34
C HIS A 13 2.54 31.12 3.70
N ARG A 14 2.09 31.02 2.44
CA ARG A 14 1.50 32.13 1.69
C ARG A 14 0.16 31.68 1.11
N TYR A 15 -0.79 32.61 1.01
CA TYR A 15 -2.08 32.37 0.39
C TYR A 15 -1.92 32.18 -1.13
N HIS A 16 -2.45 31.08 -1.65
CA HIS A 16 -2.46 30.75 -3.07
C HIS A 16 -3.85 31.05 -3.64
N GLU A 17 -3.95 31.99 -4.57
CA GLU A 17 -5.23 32.53 -5.06
C GLU A 17 -6.08 31.46 -5.79
N GLU A 18 -5.46 30.60 -6.59
CA GLU A 18 -6.18 29.56 -7.33
C GLU A 18 -6.64 28.43 -6.41
N GLU A 19 -5.79 28.01 -5.46
CA GLU A 19 -6.08 26.93 -4.50
C GLU A 19 -6.95 27.39 -3.33
N LYS A 20 -7.11 28.71 -3.14
CA LYS A 20 -7.88 29.36 -2.06
C LYS A 20 -7.50 28.87 -0.65
N ARG A 21 -6.21 28.64 -0.44
CA ARG A 21 -5.64 28.19 0.84
C ARG A 21 -4.18 28.59 0.98
N GLU A 22 -3.66 28.53 2.19
CA GLU A 22 -2.23 28.70 2.43
C GLU A 22 -1.46 27.46 1.97
N ILE A 23 -0.39 27.71 1.18
CA ILE A 23 0.52 26.67 0.69
C ILE A 23 1.96 27.08 1.05
N PRO A 24 2.83 26.14 1.42
CA PRO A 24 4.24 26.43 1.61
C PRO A 24 4.87 26.98 0.33
N PHE A 25 5.59 28.10 0.46
CA PHE A 25 6.31 28.75 -0.63
C PHE A 25 7.81 28.83 -0.28
N CYS A 26 8.66 28.55 -1.24
CA CYS A 26 10.10 28.70 -1.07
C CYS A 26 10.55 30.05 -1.63
N PRO A 27 10.98 31.03 -0.76
CA PRO A 27 11.40 32.34 -1.24
C PRO A 27 12.69 32.32 -2.06
N ALA A 28 13.55 31.32 -1.85
CA ALA A 28 14.79 31.18 -2.60
C ALA A 28 14.60 30.58 -4.00
N CYS A 29 13.68 29.61 -4.14
CA CYS A 29 13.34 29.03 -5.44
C CYS A 29 12.27 29.84 -6.20
N GLY A 30 11.52 30.70 -5.51
CA GLY A 30 10.40 31.44 -6.09
C GLY A 30 9.20 30.53 -6.46
N ASP A 31 8.98 29.43 -5.73
CA ASP A 31 8.06 28.39 -6.16
C ASP A 31 7.29 27.75 -4.98
N TRP A 32 6.09 27.27 -5.26
CA TRP A 32 5.20 26.64 -4.30
C TRP A 32 5.60 25.19 -4.00
N ARG A 33 5.28 24.71 -2.80
CA ARG A 33 5.57 23.34 -2.35
C ARG A 33 4.27 22.67 -1.92
N PHE A 34 3.67 21.95 -2.85
CA PHE A 34 2.48 21.12 -2.59
C PHE A 34 2.84 19.91 -1.72
N PRO A 35 1.87 19.35 -0.99
CA PRO A 35 2.07 18.14 -0.22
C PRO A 35 2.64 17.02 -1.08
N ARG A 36 3.57 16.26 -0.51
CA ARG A 36 4.13 15.06 -1.12
C ARG A 36 3.81 13.87 -0.23
N TYR A 37 3.44 12.78 -0.84
CA TYR A 37 3.16 11.52 -0.19
C TYR A 37 4.04 10.44 -0.79
N ASN A 38 4.41 9.44 0.03
CA ASN A 38 4.78 8.15 -0.52
C ASN A 38 3.52 7.52 -1.11
N ALA A 39 3.65 6.75 -2.16
CA ALA A 39 2.55 6.01 -2.76
C ALA A 39 2.82 4.51 -2.62
N ALA A 40 1.83 3.75 -2.20
CA ALA A 40 1.95 2.31 -2.03
C ALA A 40 0.67 1.60 -2.47
N VAL A 41 0.80 0.33 -2.83
CA VAL A 41 -0.32 -0.58 -3.01
C VAL A 41 -0.41 -1.54 -1.84
N VAL A 42 -1.61 -1.99 -1.53
CA VAL A 42 -1.86 -3.06 -0.57
C VAL A 42 -2.89 -4.01 -1.18
N MET A 43 -2.67 -5.31 -1.09
CA MET A 43 -3.46 -6.30 -1.82
C MET A 43 -4.18 -7.27 -0.89
N VAL A 44 -5.49 -7.39 -1.10
CA VAL A 44 -6.30 -8.52 -0.64
C VAL A 44 -6.23 -9.57 -1.73
N ILE A 45 -5.42 -10.61 -1.54
CA ILE A 45 -5.14 -11.63 -2.54
C ILE A 45 -6.05 -12.82 -2.34
N LEU A 46 -6.84 -13.15 -3.36
CA LEU A 46 -7.76 -14.28 -3.38
C LEU A 46 -7.31 -15.34 -4.39
N ASN A 47 -7.63 -16.59 -4.13
CA ASN A 47 -7.56 -17.64 -5.13
C ASN A 47 -8.63 -17.45 -6.21
N GLU A 48 -8.59 -18.22 -7.30
CA GLU A 48 -9.55 -18.11 -8.41
C GLU A 48 -11.00 -18.36 -8.01
N ALA A 49 -11.23 -19.21 -7.00
CA ALA A 49 -12.57 -19.49 -6.46
C ALA A 49 -13.10 -18.36 -5.56
N GLY A 50 -12.22 -17.47 -5.05
CA GLY A 50 -12.57 -16.39 -4.14
C GLY A 50 -12.90 -16.86 -2.71
N ASP A 51 -12.61 -18.11 -2.38
CA ASP A 51 -12.93 -18.73 -1.08
C ASP A 51 -11.70 -18.84 -0.16
N ARG A 52 -10.51 -18.42 -0.61
CA ARG A 52 -9.27 -18.37 0.16
C ARG A 52 -8.56 -17.05 -0.04
N MET A 53 -8.00 -16.52 1.05
CA MET A 53 -7.22 -15.30 1.10
C MET A 53 -5.77 -15.62 1.47
N LEU A 54 -4.81 -15.11 0.69
CA LEU A 54 -3.39 -15.27 0.97
C LEU A 54 -2.91 -14.16 1.90
N LEU A 55 -2.21 -14.54 2.95
CA LEU A 55 -1.40 -13.65 3.79
C LEU A 55 0.03 -14.17 3.84
N VAL A 56 0.96 -13.28 4.12
CA VAL A 56 2.40 -13.56 4.15
C VAL A 56 3.00 -13.29 5.53
N LYS A 57 4.10 -13.98 5.85
CA LYS A 57 4.99 -13.64 6.97
C LYS A 57 6.25 -12.99 6.44
N GLN A 58 6.71 -11.96 7.11
CA GLN A 58 7.88 -11.17 6.74
C GLN A 58 8.81 -10.96 7.94
N ASN A 59 10.11 -10.78 7.68
CA ASN A 59 11.10 -10.40 8.68
C ASN A 59 11.16 -11.33 9.91
N HIS A 60 10.90 -12.62 9.72
CA HIS A 60 10.87 -13.63 10.80
C HIS A 60 9.83 -13.35 11.90
N GLU A 61 8.77 -12.58 11.55
CA GLU A 61 7.66 -12.34 12.46
C GLU A 61 6.69 -13.53 12.50
N GLU A 62 6.08 -13.75 13.68
CA GLU A 62 5.08 -14.79 13.88
C GLU A 62 3.72 -14.47 13.21
N ARG A 63 3.52 -13.21 12.83
CA ARG A 63 2.24 -12.70 12.35
C ARG A 63 2.16 -12.73 10.83
N TYR A 64 0.92 -12.81 10.35
CA TYR A 64 0.60 -12.69 8.93
C TYR A 64 0.15 -11.28 8.57
N TYR A 65 0.50 -10.83 7.36
CA TYR A 65 0.26 -9.50 6.82
C TYR A 65 -0.33 -9.59 5.42
N LEU A 66 -1.03 -8.53 5.01
CA LEU A 66 -1.34 -8.31 3.61
C LEU A 66 -0.05 -7.98 2.85
N VAL A 67 0.04 -8.43 1.61
CA VAL A 67 1.12 -8.01 0.70
C VAL A 67 0.96 -6.53 0.39
N ALA A 68 2.03 -5.77 0.49
CA ALA A 68 2.04 -4.33 0.23
C ALA A 68 3.42 -3.89 -0.25
N GLY A 69 3.46 -2.92 -1.15
CA GLY A 69 4.72 -2.37 -1.63
C GLY A 69 4.59 -0.94 -2.13
N TYR A 70 5.72 -0.24 -2.24
CA TYR A 70 5.76 1.10 -2.79
C TYR A 70 5.58 1.10 -4.30
N ILE A 71 4.94 2.14 -4.81
CA ILE A 71 4.87 2.41 -6.26
C ILE A 71 6.14 3.12 -6.66
N ASP A 72 6.88 2.57 -7.60
CA ASP A 72 8.12 3.14 -8.10
C ASP A 72 7.90 4.34 -9.02
N GLU A 73 8.95 5.16 -9.21
CA GLU A 73 8.90 6.31 -10.11
C GLU A 73 8.61 5.86 -11.56
N GLY A 74 7.53 6.38 -12.14
CA GLY A 74 7.09 6.02 -13.49
C GLY A 74 6.21 4.77 -13.57
N GLU A 75 5.95 4.12 -12.44
CA GLU A 75 5.07 2.96 -12.35
C GLU A 75 3.61 3.38 -12.11
N THR A 76 2.65 2.61 -12.60
CA THR A 76 1.24 2.75 -12.20
C THR A 76 0.93 1.84 -11.02
N ALA A 77 -0.14 2.15 -10.26
CA ALA A 77 -0.54 1.31 -9.13
C ALA A 77 -0.85 -0.13 -9.55
N GLU A 78 -1.48 -0.34 -10.71
CA GLU A 78 -1.79 -1.67 -11.23
C GLU A 78 -0.53 -2.47 -11.60
N HIS A 79 0.51 -1.79 -12.12
CA HIS A 79 1.79 -2.42 -12.39
C HIS A 79 2.51 -2.80 -11.10
N ALA A 80 2.50 -1.92 -10.09
CA ALA A 80 3.05 -2.22 -8.76
C ALA A 80 2.36 -3.44 -8.14
N VAL A 81 1.02 -3.55 -8.22
CA VAL A 81 0.28 -4.74 -7.76
C VAL A 81 0.81 -6.03 -8.39
N VAL A 82 1.00 -6.03 -9.71
CA VAL A 82 1.46 -7.23 -10.43
C VAL A 82 2.91 -7.57 -10.08
N ARG A 83 3.78 -6.54 -9.97
CA ARG A 83 5.19 -6.69 -9.61
C ARG A 83 5.33 -7.25 -8.19
N GLU A 84 4.72 -6.60 -7.19
CA GLU A 84 4.82 -7.00 -5.79
C GLU A 84 4.31 -8.42 -5.55
N ILE A 85 3.14 -8.78 -6.11
CA ILE A 85 2.61 -10.15 -5.98
C ILE A 85 3.57 -11.16 -6.58
N ARG A 86 4.17 -10.84 -7.74
CA ARG A 86 5.12 -11.74 -8.39
C ARG A 86 6.41 -11.85 -7.58
N GLU A 87 6.93 -10.74 -7.07
CA GLU A 87 8.19 -10.69 -6.31
C GLU A 87 8.05 -11.35 -4.96
N GLU A 88 6.99 -11.04 -4.21
CA GLU A 88 6.81 -11.56 -2.86
C GLU A 88 6.22 -12.97 -2.80
N THR A 89 5.44 -13.39 -3.78
CA THR A 89 4.72 -14.68 -3.71
C THR A 89 5.04 -15.64 -4.85
N GLY A 90 5.60 -15.18 -5.94
CA GLY A 90 5.79 -15.97 -7.16
C GLY A 90 4.49 -16.22 -7.95
N LEU A 91 3.33 -15.77 -7.47
CA LEU A 91 2.04 -16.06 -8.08
C LEU A 91 1.74 -15.14 -9.27
N ARG A 92 0.84 -15.59 -10.15
CA ARG A 92 0.42 -14.84 -11.33
C ARG A 92 -0.97 -14.23 -11.12
N VAL A 93 -1.05 -12.92 -11.23
CA VAL A 93 -2.31 -12.17 -11.19
C VAL A 93 -3.20 -12.53 -12.38
N THR A 94 -4.46 -12.86 -12.13
CA THR A 94 -5.51 -13.13 -13.14
C THR A 94 -6.63 -12.13 -13.12
N GLY A 95 -6.83 -11.41 -12.01
CA GLY A 95 -7.79 -10.32 -11.87
C GLY A 95 -7.30 -9.28 -10.89
N CYS A 96 -7.61 -8.02 -11.16
CA CYS A 96 -7.22 -6.90 -10.30
C CYS A 96 -8.34 -5.86 -10.30
N ARG A 97 -8.82 -5.49 -9.12
CA ARG A 97 -9.89 -4.51 -8.94
C ARG A 97 -9.52 -3.53 -7.83
N TYR A 98 -9.49 -2.25 -8.15
CA TYR A 98 -9.36 -1.19 -7.15
C TYR A 98 -10.54 -1.24 -6.16
N SER A 99 -10.26 -1.12 -4.88
CA SER A 99 -11.26 -1.04 -3.80
C SER A 99 -11.41 0.39 -3.30
N HIS A 100 -10.40 0.88 -2.60
CA HIS A 100 -10.40 2.20 -1.97
C HIS A 100 -8.97 2.71 -1.77
N SER A 101 -8.82 3.90 -1.23
CA SER A 101 -7.53 4.44 -0.80
C SER A 101 -7.56 4.80 0.68
N HIS A 102 -6.43 4.63 1.34
CA HIS A 102 -6.23 4.96 2.74
C HIS A 102 -4.96 5.80 2.91
N TYR A 103 -5.03 6.86 3.71
CA TYR A 103 -3.85 7.65 4.05
C TYR A 103 -3.27 7.18 5.39
N TYR A 104 -2.09 6.60 5.33
CA TYR A 104 -1.38 6.13 6.51
C TYR A 104 -0.42 7.21 7.02
N GLU A 105 -0.86 7.92 8.06
CA GLU A 105 -0.15 9.07 8.63
C GLU A 105 1.27 8.76 9.12
N PRO A 106 1.55 7.62 9.82
CA PRO A 106 2.88 7.38 10.36
C PRO A 106 4.02 7.40 9.35
N SER A 107 3.79 6.95 8.13
CA SER A 107 4.79 6.97 7.05
C SER A 107 4.49 8.00 5.96
N ASN A 108 3.46 8.86 6.14
CA ASN A 108 3.02 9.82 5.12
C ASN A 108 2.78 9.13 3.77
N THR A 109 2.03 8.02 3.77
CA THR A 109 1.83 7.19 2.59
C THR A 109 0.36 7.17 2.19
N LEU A 110 0.08 7.45 0.92
CA LEU A 110 -1.21 7.19 0.32
C LEU A 110 -1.21 5.76 -0.22
N MET A 111 -2.02 4.90 0.38
CA MET A 111 -2.14 3.49 0.04
C MET A 111 -3.35 3.27 -0.87
N PHE A 112 -3.15 2.54 -1.95
CA PHE A 112 -4.20 2.10 -2.89
C PHE A 112 -4.50 0.63 -2.63
N CYS A 113 -5.69 0.33 -2.13
CA CYS A 113 -6.12 -1.03 -1.83
C CYS A 113 -6.74 -1.70 -3.06
N TYR A 114 -6.25 -2.88 -3.39
CA TYR A 114 -6.74 -3.72 -4.48
C TYR A 114 -7.21 -5.07 -3.97
N VAL A 115 -8.32 -5.56 -4.54
CA VAL A 115 -8.69 -6.97 -4.45
C VAL A 115 -8.18 -7.66 -5.70
N VAL A 116 -7.37 -8.69 -5.51
CA VAL A 116 -6.62 -9.34 -6.57
C VAL A 116 -6.92 -10.83 -6.58
N THR A 117 -7.12 -11.38 -7.76
CA THR A 117 -7.24 -12.83 -7.96
C THR A 117 -5.95 -13.36 -8.56
N VAL A 118 -5.46 -14.48 -8.05
CA VAL A 118 -4.25 -15.14 -8.56
C VAL A 118 -4.55 -16.55 -9.05
N ALA A 119 -3.82 -16.99 -10.09
CA ALA A 119 -3.86 -18.36 -10.56
C ALA A 119 -3.33 -19.32 -9.50
N GLU A 120 -3.78 -20.57 -9.55
CA GLU A 120 -3.17 -21.64 -8.77
C GLU A 120 -1.66 -21.71 -9.04
N GLY A 121 -0.89 -21.85 -7.96
CA GLY A 121 0.56 -21.92 -8.00
C GLY A 121 1.14 -22.18 -6.62
N ALA A 122 2.39 -22.60 -6.59
CA ALA A 122 3.14 -22.74 -5.36
C ALA A 122 3.72 -21.39 -4.96
N PHE A 123 3.58 -21.03 -3.67
CA PHE A 123 4.32 -19.93 -3.08
C PHE A 123 5.82 -20.23 -3.13
N VAL A 124 6.62 -19.23 -3.50
CA VAL A 124 8.07 -19.33 -3.53
C VAL A 124 8.63 -18.29 -2.56
N PRO A 125 9.20 -18.72 -1.41
CA PRO A 125 9.85 -17.81 -0.47
C PRO A 125 10.96 -16.99 -1.13
N ASN A 126 11.16 -15.76 -0.65
CA ASN A 126 12.25 -14.89 -1.09
C ASN A 126 12.98 -14.28 0.13
N GLU A 127 13.79 -13.24 -0.08
CA GLU A 127 14.53 -12.60 1.02
C GLU A 127 13.64 -11.75 1.94
N GLU A 128 12.46 -11.34 1.50
CA GLU A 128 11.52 -10.46 2.22
C GLU A 128 10.37 -11.26 2.87
N VAL A 129 9.92 -12.33 2.20
CA VAL A 129 8.78 -13.14 2.63
C VAL A 129 9.22 -14.55 3.01
N ASP A 130 9.10 -14.87 4.30
CA ASP A 130 9.53 -16.16 4.87
C ASP A 130 8.54 -17.30 4.60
N ASP A 131 7.23 -16.98 4.64
CA ASP A 131 6.14 -17.96 4.54
C ASP A 131 4.85 -17.31 4.04
N ALA A 132 3.95 -18.10 3.49
CA ALA A 132 2.62 -17.66 3.09
C ALA A 132 1.58 -18.74 3.39
N ALA A 133 0.38 -18.34 3.78
CA ALA A 133 -0.71 -19.25 4.08
C ALA A 133 -2.04 -18.74 3.54
N TRP A 134 -2.92 -19.70 3.19
CA TRP A 134 -4.26 -19.45 2.73
C TRP A 134 -5.27 -19.56 3.89
N PHE A 135 -6.04 -18.51 4.10
CA PHE A 135 -7.04 -18.38 5.14
C PHE A 135 -8.45 -18.34 4.56
N ASP A 136 -9.43 -18.65 5.39
CA ASP A 136 -10.83 -18.38 5.09
C ASP A 136 -11.10 -16.87 5.23
N PRO A 137 -11.59 -16.18 4.20
CA PRO A 137 -11.88 -14.75 4.29
C PRO A 137 -12.84 -14.37 5.42
N GLY A 138 -13.75 -15.27 5.80
CA GLY A 138 -14.71 -15.03 6.88
C GLY A 138 -14.11 -15.08 8.29
N THR A 139 -12.95 -15.73 8.47
CA THR A 139 -12.30 -15.89 9.80
C THR A 139 -10.92 -15.24 9.87
N VAL A 140 -10.38 -14.77 8.75
CA VAL A 140 -8.99 -14.25 8.65
C VAL A 140 -8.68 -13.16 9.67
N MET A 141 -9.63 -12.27 9.94
CA MET A 141 -9.45 -11.17 10.91
C MET A 141 -9.34 -11.66 12.36
N GLU A 142 -9.97 -12.78 12.70
CA GLU A 142 -9.94 -13.34 14.06
C GLU A 142 -8.69 -14.19 14.28
N GLU A 143 -8.27 -14.93 13.26
CA GLU A 143 -7.24 -15.97 13.37
C GLU A 143 -5.82 -15.43 13.13
N SER A 144 -5.66 -14.44 12.26
CA SER A 144 -4.34 -14.17 11.67
C SER A 144 -3.91 -12.71 11.70
N VAL A 145 -4.85 -11.76 11.75
CA VAL A 145 -4.55 -10.33 11.70
C VAL A 145 -4.58 -9.72 13.10
N PRO A 146 -3.57 -8.92 13.50
CA PRO A 146 -3.56 -8.28 14.80
C PRO A 146 -4.80 -7.38 15.00
N LYS A 147 -5.48 -7.52 16.15
CA LYS A 147 -6.59 -6.63 16.52
C LYS A 147 -6.13 -5.17 16.49
N HIS A 148 -6.94 -4.30 15.91
CA HIS A 148 -6.65 -2.86 15.71
C HIS A 148 -5.47 -2.57 14.75
N SER A 149 -5.18 -3.47 13.82
CA SER A 149 -4.22 -3.21 12.76
C SER A 149 -4.86 -2.49 11.57
N LEU A 150 -4.04 -1.78 10.82
CA LEU A 150 -4.42 -1.21 9.53
C LEU A 150 -5.05 -2.25 8.59
N ALA A 151 -4.57 -3.50 8.67
CA ALA A 151 -5.09 -4.58 7.83
C ALA A 151 -6.59 -4.85 8.08
N ILE A 152 -7.08 -4.73 9.32
CA ILE A 152 -8.51 -4.88 9.62
C ILE A 152 -9.35 -3.77 8.95
N GLU A 153 -8.87 -2.52 9.00
CA GLU A 153 -9.57 -1.41 8.33
C GLU A 153 -9.63 -1.66 6.82
N LEU A 154 -8.49 -2.00 6.22
CA LEU A 154 -8.39 -2.28 4.77
C LEU A 154 -9.27 -3.46 4.34
N LEU A 155 -9.29 -4.56 5.11
CA LEU A 155 -10.14 -5.71 4.83
C LEU A 155 -11.63 -5.36 4.96
N THR A 156 -12.01 -4.66 6.02
CA THR A 156 -13.40 -4.24 6.25
C THR A 156 -13.90 -3.33 5.12
N GLU A 157 -13.11 -2.34 4.69
CA GLU A 157 -13.46 -1.45 3.58
C GLU A 157 -13.48 -2.18 2.22
N ALA A 158 -12.70 -3.24 2.08
CA ALA A 158 -12.72 -4.11 0.90
C ALA A 158 -13.92 -5.09 0.89
N GLY A 159 -14.65 -5.21 2.01
CA GLY A 159 -15.84 -6.04 2.13
C GLY A 159 -15.60 -7.44 2.71
N TYR A 160 -14.53 -7.60 3.52
CA TYR A 160 -14.15 -8.84 4.20
C TYR A 160 -14.17 -8.72 5.72
#